data_d426ebe4c7dd7a8f521d3d1dea670d50
#
_entry.id   d426ebe4c7dd7a8f521d3d1dea670d50
#
_cell.length_a   1.000
_cell.length_b   1.000
_cell.length_c   1.000
_cell.angle_alpha   90.00
_cell.angle_beta   90.00
_cell.angle_gamma   90.00
#
_symmetry.space_group_name_H-M   'P 1'
#
loop_
_entity.id
_entity.type
_entity.pdbx_description
1 polymer ?
#
loop_
_entity_poly.entity_id
_entity_poly.type
_entity_poly.pdbx_seq_one_letter_code
_entity_poly.pdbx_strand_id
1 'polypeptide(L)'
;MYKDKEIAAIERAMVAIRRRQSRRVLAKTQGAGPEFDVLDVIEGAREPVTVTAVAEALSVDQPRASRLVTAAVAAGVVRREADQGDGRRSCLVLTDAGRAALEQAHRARRETFAAATEGWSAAERAEFARLLTRFVEAIR
;
A
#
# COMPACT_ATOMS: atom_id res chain seq x y z
N MET A 1 12.48 4.40 32.09
CA MET A 1 11.35 5.09 32.26
C MET A 1 11.30 6.39 31.56
N TYR A 2 12.30 7.01 31.30
CA TYR A 2 12.47 7.99 30.42
C TYR A 2 11.90 7.78 29.08
N LYS A 3 11.97 6.64 28.59
CA LYS A 3 11.51 6.32 27.27
C LYS A 3 10.01 6.25 27.16
N ASP A 4 9.33 6.17 28.27
CA ASP A 4 7.89 5.95 28.27
C ASP A 4 7.10 7.11 27.67
N LYS A 5 7.59 8.33 27.82
CA LYS A 5 6.89 9.52 27.35
C LYS A 5 6.92 9.62 25.82
N GLU A 6 8.08 9.43 25.22
CA GLU A 6 8.25 9.45 23.79
C GLU A 6 7.61 8.23 23.13
N ILE A 7 7.80 7.07 23.73
CA ILE A 7 7.20 5.84 23.22
C ILE A 7 5.68 5.92 23.28
N ALA A 8 5.10 6.45 24.36
CA ALA A 8 3.67 6.65 24.46
C ALA A 8 3.15 7.63 23.41
N ALA A 9 3.91 8.68 23.10
CA ALA A 9 3.54 9.62 22.06
C ALA A 9 3.54 8.97 20.68
N ILE A 10 4.54 8.13 20.40
CA ILE A 10 4.60 7.36 19.16
C ILE A 10 3.40 6.42 19.06
N GLU A 11 3.10 5.69 20.14
CA GLU A 11 1.94 4.80 20.17
C GLU A 11 0.64 5.54 19.84
N ARG A 12 0.41 6.67 20.51
CA ARG A 12 -0.80 7.47 20.25
C ARG A 12 -0.89 7.93 18.81
N ALA A 13 0.23 8.36 18.24
CA ALA A 13 0.28 8.79 16.84
C ALA A 13 -0.05 7.64 15.89
N MET A 14 0.51 6.46 16.13
CA MET A 14 0.26 5.28 15.30
C MET A 14 -1.20 4.82 15.39
N VAL A 15 -1.79 4.87 16.58
CA VAL A 15 -3.21 4.54 16.76
C VAL A 15 -4.10 5.54 16.01
N ALA A 16 -3.74 6.83 16.06
CA ALA A 16 -4.48 7.87 15.35
C ALA A 16 -4.40 7.66 13.82
N ILE A 17 -3.24 7.30 13.31
CA ILE A 17 -3.04 6.98 11.89
C ILE A 17 -3.92 5.80 11.50
N ARG A 18 -3.90 4.73 12.30
CA ARG A 18 -4.71 3.53 12.03
C ARG A 18 -6.20 3.86 11.96
N ARG A 19 -6.70 4.69 12.87
CA ARG A 19 -8.11 5.11 12.87
C ARG A 19 -8.47 5.89 11.60
N ARG A 20 -7.58 6.77 11.16
CA ARG A 20 -7.79 7.55 9.94
C ARG A 20 -7.75 6.69 8.70
N GLN A 21 -6.87 5.69 8.66
CA GLN A 21 -6.83 4.73 7.57
C GLN A 21 -8.10 3.90 7.51
N SER A 22 -8.62 3.46 8.66
CA SER A 22 -9.88 2.73 8.73
C SER A 22 -11.05 3.55 8.20
N ARG A 23 -10.99 4.88 8.35
CA ARG A 23 -11.98 5.79 7.79
C ARG A 23 -11.61 6.25 6.37
N ARG A 24 -10.58 5.69 5.80
CA ARG A 24 -10.06 6.03 4.46
C ARG A 24 -9.66 7.50 4.28
N VAL A 25 -9.33 8.19 5.37
CA VAL A 25 -8.93 9.59 5.29
C VAL A 25 -7.56 9.75 4.63
N LEU A 26 -6.63 8.81 4.91
CA LEU A 26 -5.31 8.81 4.28
C LEU A 26 -5.28 7.99 2.99
N ALA A 27 -6.27 7.14 2.79
CA ALA A 27 -6.37 6.26 1.64
C ALA A 27 -7.39 6.76 0.61
N LYS A 28 -7.63 8.08 0.55
CA LYS A 28 -8.52 8.63 -0.46
C LYS A 28 -7.91 8.48 -1.83
N THR A 29 -8.15 7.33 -2.41
CA THR A 29 -7.98 7.14 -3.84
C THR A 29 -9.38 7.20 -4.43
N GLN A 30 -9.61 8.19 -5.25
CA GLN A 30 -10.91 8.36 -5.89
C GLN A 30 -11.28 7.12 -6.69
N GLY A 31 -12.46 6.57 -6.40
CA GLY A 31 -13.01 5.45 -7.13
C GLY A 31 -12.36 4.11 -6.83
N ALA A 32 -11.49 4.04 -5.83
CA ALA A 32 -10.78 2.79 -5.53
C ALA A 32 -11.59 1.94 -4.55
N GLY A 33 -12.03 0.78 -5.03
CA GLY A 33 -12.53 -0.27 -4.14
C GLY A 33 -11.38 -1.07 -3.53
N PRO A 34 -11.70 -2.06 -2.68
CA PRO A 34 -10.67 -2.90 -2.04
C PRO A 34 -9.75 -3.62 -3.03
N GLU A 35 -10.22 -3.88 -4.25
CA GLU A 35 -9.45 -4.55 -5.29
C GLU A 35 -8.21 -3.75 -5.72
N PHE A 36 -8.18 -2.46 -5.45
CA PHE A 36 -7.02 -1.63 -5.77
C PHE A 36 -5.83 -1.90 -4.86
N ASP A 37 -6.05 -2.55 -3.70
CA ASP A 37 -4.95 -2.98 -2.84
C ASP A 37 -4.07 -4.02 -3.55
N VAL A 38 -4.64 -4.77 -4.48
CA VAL A 38 -3.89 -5.74 -5.31
C VAL A 38 -2.81 -5.02 -6.12
N LEU A 39 -3.10 -3.82 -6.60
CA LEU A 39 -2.14 -3.04 -7.39
C LEU A 39 -0.90 -2.68 -6.57
N ASP A 40 -1.08 -2.29 -5.32
CA ASP A 40 0.03 -1.97 -4.42
C ASP A 40 0.91 -3.19 -4.17
N VAL A 41 0.29 -4.37 -4.04
CA VAL A 41 1.04 -5.62 -3.85
C VAL A 41 1.90 -5.91 -5.07
N ILE A 42 1.34 -5.76 -6.27
CA ILE A 42 2.07 -6.03 -7.51
C ILE A 42 3.23 -5.03 -7.68
N GLU A 43 2.96 -3.75 -7.42
CA GLU A 43 3.97 -2.71 -7.55
C GLU A 43 5.17 -2.93 -6.62
N GLY A 44 4.91 -3.35 -5.39
CA GLY A 44 5.95 -3.55 -4.39
C GLY A 44 6.69 -4.88 -4.50
N ALA A 45 6.24 -5.78 -5.35
CA ALA A 45 6.81 -7.12 -5.42
C ALA A 45 8.06 -7.16 -6.32
N ARG A 46 9.04 -7.96 -5.90
CA ARG A 46 10.27 -8.19 -6.67
C ARG A 46 10.18 -9.46 -7.52
N GLU A 47 9.20 -10.31 -7.23
CA GLU A 47 8.99 -11.58 -7.90
C GLU A 47 7.58 -11.61 -8.50
N PRO A 48 7.29 -12.51 -9.44
CA PRO A 48 5.96 -12.65 -10.00
C PRO A 48 4.92 -12.85 -8.90
N VAL A 49 3.82 -12.13 -8.98
CA VAL A 49 2.77 -12.13 -7.95
C VAL A 49 1.70 -13.15 -8.28
N THR A 50 1.43 -14.04 -7.34
CA THR A 50 0.34 -15.02 -7.43
C THR A 50 -0.81 -14.58 -6.51
N VAL A 51 -1.97 -15.24 -6.63
CA VAL A 51 -3.08 -15.00 -5.70
C VAL A 51 -2.66 -15.29 -4.27
N THR A 52 -1.86 -16.33 -4.05
CA THR A 52 -1.33 -16.66 -2.72
C THR A 52 -0.46 -15.53 -2.17
N ALA A 53 0.38 -14.92 -3.02
CA ALA A 53 1.19 -13.78 -2.61
C ALA A 53 0.32 -12.58 -2.21
N VAL A 54 -0.79 -12.36 -2.91
CA VAL A 54 -1.75 -11.31 -2.54
C VAL A 54 -2.37 -11.60 -1.17
N ALA A 55 -2.78 -12.85 -0.94
CA ALA A 55 -3.37 -13.25 0.34
C ALA A 55 -2.40 -12.97 1.50
N GLU A 56 -1.14 -13.34 1.34
CA GLU A 56 -0.10 -13.12 2.34
C GLU A 56 0.16 -11.63 2.57
N ALA A 57 0.32 -10.87 1.50
CA ALA A 57 0.65 -9.46 1.58
C ALA A 57 -0.47 -8.64 2.23
N LEU A 58 -1.73 -8.98 1.95
CA LEU A 58 -2.88 -8.27 2.49
C LEU A 58 -3.41 -8.87 3.79
N SER A 59 -2.82 -9.99 4.25
CA SER A 59 -3.26 -10.70 5.45
C SER A 59 -4.74 -11.08 5.38
N VAL A 60 -5.14 -11.62 4.24
CA VAL A 60 -6.51 -12.12 4.01
C VAL A 60 -6.46 -13.60 3.64
N ASP A 61 -7.60 -14.27 3.74
CA ASP A 61 -7.68 -15.68 3.33
C ASP A 61 -7.64 -15.81 1.80
N GLN A 62 -7.38 -17.02 1.34
CA GLN A 62 -7.26 -17.32 -0.10
C GLN A 62 -8.55 -16.97 -0.88
N PRO A 63 -9.75 -17.34 -0.41
CA PRO A 63 -10.97 -16.97 -1.12
C PRO A 63 -11.16 -15.47 -1.28
N ARG A 64 -10.84 -14.69 -0.24
CA ARG A 64 -10.94 -13.24 -0.31
C ARG A 64 -9.92 -12.66 -1.30
N ALA A 65 -8.68 -13.14 -1.25
CA ALA A 65 -7.64 -12.72 -2.20
C ALA A 65 -8.08 -13.02 -3.63
N SER A 66 -8.63 -14.20 -3.87
CA SER A 66 -9.14 -14.60 -5.19
C SER A 66 -10.24 -13.67 -5.68
N ARG A 67 -11.16 -13.27 -4.81
CA ARG A 67 -12.24 -12.34 -5.16
C ARG A 67 -11.68 -10.95 -5.49
N LEU A 68 -10.71 -10.48 -4.71
CA LEU A 68 -10.06 -9.18 -4.97
C LEU A 68 -9.35 -9.17 -6.31
N VAL A 69 -8.62 -10.25 -6.62
CA VAL A 69 -7.93 -10.39 -7.89
C VAL A 69 -8.93 -10.43 -9.05
N THR A 70 -10.01 -11.21 -8.91
CA THR A 70 -11.05 -11.28 -9.94
C THR A 70 -11.67 -9.91 -10.19
N ALA A 71 -11.93 -9.15 -9.13
CA ALA A 71 -12.47 -7.79 -9.26
C ALA A 71 -11.48 -6.85 -9.95
N ALA A 72 -10.19 -6.96 -9.64
CA ALA A 72 -9.16 -6.13 -10.28
C ALA A 72 -9.01 -6.46 -11.76
N VAL A 73 -9.10 -7.73 -12.11
CA VAL A 73 -9.09 -8.17 -13.53
C VAL A 73 -10.33 -7.64 -14.25
N ALA A 74 -11.50 -7.77 -13.63
CA ALA A 74 -12.74 -7.25 -14.21
C ALA A 74 -12.72 -5.74 -14.40
N ALA A 75 -12.05 -5.02 -13.52
CA ALA A 75 -11.89 -3.57 -13.64
C ALA A 75 -10.85 -3.17 -14.70
N GLY A 76 -10.14 -4.13 -15.27
CA GLY A 76 -9.16 -3.87 -16.31
C GLY A 76 -7.81 -3.34 -15.82
N VAL A 77 -7.55 -3.37 -14.51
CA VAL A 77 -6.33 -2.81 -13.93
C VAL A 77 -5.24 -3.85 -13.71
N VAL A 78 -5.61 -5.14 -13.74
CA VAL A 78 -4.72 -6.28 -13.59
C VAL A 78 -5.05 -7.29 -14.67
N ARG A 79 -4.06 -8.01 -15.18
CA ARG A 79 -4.29 -9.16 -16.04
C ARG A 79 -3.50 -10.35 -15.53
N ARG A 80 -3.97 -11.53 -15.88
CA ARG A 80 -3.26 -12.77 -15.58
C ARG A 80 -2.35 -13.13 -16.74
N GLU A 81 -1.14 -13.58 -16.42
CA GLU A 81 -0.16 -14.06 -17.40
C GLU A 81 0.42 -15.38 -16.94
N ALA A 82 0.86 -16.19 -17.88
CA ALA A 82 1.61 -17.39 -17.55
C ALA A 82 2.97 -16.98 -16.96
N ASP A 83 3.39 -17.67 -15.90
CA ASP A 83 4.70 -17.45 -15.30
C ASP A 83 5.76 -17.93 -16.30
N GLN A 84 6.74 -17.10 -16.61
CA GLN A 84 7.81 -17.42 -17.55
C GLN A 84 8.68 -18.60 -17.06
N GLY A 85 8.82 -18.74 -15.74
CA GLY A 85 9.62 -19.81 -15.14
C GLY A 85 8.84 -21.12 -14.97
N ASP A 86 7.51 -21.04 -14.81
CA ASP A 86 6.63 -22.21 -14.63
C ASP A 86 5.31 -21.94 -15.29
N GLY A 87 5.12 -22.51 -16.50
CA GLY A 87 3.93 -22.29 -17.31
C GLY A 87 2.62 -22.80 -16.68
N ARG A 88 2.70 -23.56 -15.57
CA ARG A 88 1.51 -24.03 -14.85
C ARG A 88 0.97 -22.99 -13.89
N ARG A 89 1.77 -21.98 -13.57
CA ARG A 89 1.39 -20.92 -12.64
C ARG A 89 0.94 -19.72 -13.44
N SER A 90 -0.08 -19.02 -12.94
CA SER A 90 -0.40 -17.72 -13.47
C SER A 90 0.10 -16.66 -12.50
N CYS A 91 0.65 -15.61 -13.04
CA CYS A 91 1.04 -14.44 -12.28
C CYS A 91 0.18 -13.26 -12.68
N LEU A 92 0.19 -12.26 -11.81
CA LEU A 92 -0.61 -11.04 -11.96
C LEU A 92 0.30 -9.91 -12.39
N VAL A 93 -0.11 -9.19 -13.41
CA VAL A 93 0.63 -8.02 -13.89
C VAL A 93 -0.30 -6.83 -14.02
N LEU A 94 0.26 -5.65 -13.87
CA LEU A 94 -0.49 -4.41 -14.06
C LEU A 94 -0.74 -4.17 -15.55
N THR A 95 -1.94 -3.72 -15.87
CA THR A 95 -2.24 -3.19 -17.20
C THR A 95 -1.80 -1.73 -17.25
N ASP A 96 -1.85 -1.10 -18.43
CA ASP A 96 -1.59 0.33 -18.54
C ASP A 96 -2.59 1.13 -17.68
N ALA A 97 -3.85 0.70 -17.65
CA ALA A 97 -4.85 1.32 -16.79
C ALA A 97 -4.50 1.15 -15.31
N GLY A 98 -3.96 0.00 -14.92
CA GLY A 98 -3.51 -0.26 -13.55
C GLY A 98 -2.36 0.66 -13.15
N ARG A 99 -1.38 0.83 -14.03
CA ARG A 99 -0.26 1.75 -13.79
C ARG A 99 -0.74 3.19 -13.65
N ALA A 100 -1.68 3.59 -14.51
CA ALA A 100 -2.25 4.94 -14.43
C ALA A 100 -3.01 5.16 -13.12
N ALA A 101 -3.76 4.15 -12.67
CA ALA A 101 -4.49 4.22 -11.40
C ALA A 101 -3.53 4.36 -10.21
N LEU A 102 -2.42 3.61 -10.22
CA LEU A 102 -1.39 3.73 -9.18
C LEU A 102 -0.75 5.11 -9.19
N GLU A 103 -0.44 5.65 -10.35
CA GLU A 103 0.15 6.98 -10.46
C GLU A 103 -0.76 8.04 -9.86
N GLN A 104 -2.06 7.96 -10.12
CA GLN A 104 -3.04 8.86 -9.53
C GLN A 104 -3.11 8.70 -8.01
N ALA A 105 -3.08 7.46 -7.54
CA ALA A 105 -3.10 7.16 -6.10
C ALA A 105 -1.87 7.73 -5.39
N HIS A 106 -0.69 7.57 -6.00
CA HIS A 106 0.55 8.13 -5.47
C HIS A 106 0.49 9.66 -5.41
N ARG A 107 -0.01 10.28 -6.46
CA ARG A 107 -0.14 11.74 -6.51
C ARG A 107 -1.06 12.25 -5.42
N ALA A 108 -2.23 11.64 -5.26
CA ALA A 108 -3.19 12.03 -4.23
C ALA A 108 -2.61 11.88 -2.82
N ARG A 109 -1.92 10.77 -2.56
CA ARG A 109 -1.27 10.52 -1.26
C ARG A 109 -0.17 11.54 -0.99
N ARG A 110 0.66 11.82 -1.99
CA ARG A 110 1.74 12.82 -1.86
C ARG A 110 1.19 14.20 -1.57
N GLU A 111 0.10 14.59 -2.20
CA GLU A 111 -0.57 15.86 -1.92
C GLU A 111 -1.07 15.92 -0.48
N THR A 112 -1.67 14.84 0.01
CA THR A 112 -2.14 14.74 1.39
C THR A 112 -0.97 14.90 2.37
N PHE A 113 0.14 14.22 2.13
CA PHE A 113 1.30 14.27 3.02
C PHE A 113 2.03 15.60 2.91
N ALA A 114 2.05 16.21 1.73
CA ALA A 114 2.60 17.55 1.58
C ALA A 114 1.80 18.56 2.38
N ALA A 115 0.47 18.47 2.34
CA ALA A 115 -0.40 19.34 3.11
C ALA A 115 -0.22 19.12 4.63
N ALA A 116 -0.05 17.88 5.05
CA ALA A 116 0.14 17.53 6.46
C ALA A 116 1.47 18.05 7.01
N THR A 117 2.45 18.26 6.16
CA THR A 117 3.77 18.78 6.55
C THR A 117 3.99 20.22 6.10
N GLU A 118 2.91 20.92 5.79
CA GLU A 118 2.98 22.32 5.41
C GLU A 118 3.55 23.13 6.58
N GLY A 119 4.46 24.05 6.26
CA GLY A 119 5.13 24.86 7.28
C GLY A 119 6.36 24.20 7.89
N TRP A 120 6.60 22.92 7.62
CA TRP A 120 7.81 22.26 8.06
C TRP A 120 8.99 22.70 7.18
N SER A 121 10.18 22.78 7.76
CA SER A 121 11.37 23.03 6.98
C SER A 121 11.73 21.79 6.13
N ALA A 122 12.52 22.00 5.09
CA ALA A 122 13.02 20.89 4.28
C ALA A 122 13.82 19.90 5.13
N ALA A 123 14.60 20.40 6.09
CA ALA A 123 15.35 19.54 7.01
C ALA A 123 14.43 18.68 7.89
N GLU A 124 13.36 19.27 8.40
CA GLU A 124 12.38 18.53 9.20
C GLU A 124 11.69 17.43 8.40
N ARG A 125 11.26 17.73 7.19
CA ARG A 125 10.63 16.72 6.33
C ARG A 125 11.60 15.59 5.99
N ALA A 126 12.85 15.92 5.67
CA ALA A 126 13.87 14.92 5.37
C ALA A 126 14.16 14.03 6.58
N GLU A 127 14.25 14.60 7.77
CA GLU A 127 14.50 13.86 8.99
C GLU A 127 13.31 12.95 9.33
N PHE A 128 12.09 13.45 9.19
CA PHE A 128 10.89 12.66 9.41
C PHE A 128 10.82 11.48 8.43
N ALA A 129 11.10 11.72 7.16
CA ALA A 129 11.12 10.65 6.15
C ALA A 129 12.15 9.58 6.50
N ARG A 130 13.34 9.99 6.91
CA ARG A 130 14.41 9.07 7.31
C ARG A 130 14.00 8.24 8.52
N LEU A 131 13.48 8.89 9.56
CA LEU A 131 13.11 8.22 10.80
C LEU A 131 11.90 7.32 10.61
N LEU A 132 10.90 7.77 9.86
CA LEU A 132 9.71 6.98 9.59
C LEU A 132 10.05 5.72 8.79
N THR A 133 10.90 5.85 7.77
CA THR A 133 11.35 4.71 6.99
C THR A 133 12.09 3.69 7.87
N ARG A 134 12.99 4.18 8.71
CA ARG A 134 13.71 3.34 9.67
C ARG A 134 12.76 2.64 10.64
N PHE A 135 11.72 3.34 11.11
CA PHE A 135 10.71 2.78 12.00
C PHE A 135 9.94 1.66 11.31
N VAL A 136 9.50 1.90 10.08
CA VAL A 136 8.75 0.89 9.31
C VAL A 136 9.58 -0.37 9.07
N GLU A 137 10.88 -0.22 8.80
CA GLU A 137 11.76 -1.36 8.59
C GLU A 137 11.96 -2.18 9.86
N ALA A 138 11.81 -1.57 11.03
CA ALA A 138 12.00 -2.24 12.31
C ALA A 138 10.75 -2.99 12.79
N ILE A 139 9.56 -2.55 12.37
CA ILE A 139 8.31 -3.20 12.78
C ILE A 139 7.87 -4.19 11.69
N ARG A 140 8.25 -5.44 11.84
CA ARG A 140 7.86 -6.51 10.91
C ARG A 140 6.69 -7.29 11.45
#